data_052b8b40352f7b617449eea6a2e98ceb
#
_entry.id   052b8b40352f7b617449eea6a2e98ceb
#
_cell.length_a   1.000
_cell.length_b   1.000
_cell.length_c   1.000
_cell.angle_alpha   90.00
_cell.angle_beta   90.00
_cell.angle_gamma   90.00
#
_symmetry.space_group_name_H-M   'P 1'
#
loop_
_entity.id
_entity.type
_entity.pdbx_description
1 polymer ?
#
loop_
_entity_poly.entity_id
_entity_poly.type
_entity_poly.pdbx_seq_one_letter_code
_entity_poly.pdbx_strand_id
1 'polypeptide(L)'
;LAVYSYAHMPQLFRPQQRINEADLPSAEDKLGLLQLAIEKLSAAGYQYIGMDHFALPGDDLAKAQEEGHLHRNFMGYTTHADCDLIGLGVSSISHVGDTYSQNPRDLPSWEIAIDAGRLPTWRGMTLDADDILRADLIQQLMCHGEVDFAALEQRHEIEFEDYFRDDL
;
A
#
# COMPACT_ATOMS: atom_id res chain seq x y z
N LEU A 1 5.19 3.45 14.05
CA LEU A 1 3.85 3.09 14.50
C LEU A 1 2.90 3.04 13.31
N ALA A 2 1.89 2.13 13.36
CA ALA A 2 0.80 2.11 12.40
C ALA A 2 -0.54 2.14 13.17
N VAL A 3 -1.45 3.03 12.76
CA VAL A 3 -2.74 3.29 13.42
C VAL A 3 -3.87 2.97 12.45
N TYR A 4 -4.29 1.71 12.41
CA TYR A 4 -5.30 1.25 11.47
C TYR A 4 -6.72 1.50 11.95
N SER A 5 -7.60 1.86 11.03
CA SER A 5 -9.04 1.82 11.25
C SER A 5 -9.55 0.38 11.13
N TYR A 6 -10.49 0.00 11.97
CA TYR A 6 -11.15 -1.31 11.87
C TYR A 6 -11.93 -1.45 10.56
N ALA A 7 -11.66 -2.54 9.83
CA ALA A 7 -12.37 -2.90 8.61
C ALA A 7 -13.48 -3.92 8.90
N HIS A 8 -14.73 -3.53 8.74
CA HIS A 8 -15.89 -4.39 8.94
C HIS A 8 -16.25 -5.09 7.63
N MET A 9 -15.98 -6.39 7.56
CA MET A 9 -16.25 -7.26 6.40
C MET A 9 -16.93 -8.57 6.85
N PRO A 10 -18.15 -8.50 7.40
CA PRO A 10 -18.84 -9.67 7.98
C PRO A 10 -19.17 -10.75 6.94
N GLN A 11 -19.26 -10.39 5.67
CA GLN A 11 -19.45 -11.33 4.56
C GLN A 11 -18.21 -12.23 4.33
N LEU A 12 -17.01 -11.75 4.72
CA LEU A 12 -15.76 -12.51 4.61
C LEU A 12 -15.35 -13.17 5.92
N PHE A 13 -15.63 -12.51 7.05
CA PHE A 13 -15.17 -12.94 8.37
C PHE A 13 -16.35 -13.20 9.30
N ARG A 14 -16.75 -14.49 9.45
CA ARG A 14 -17.87 -14.89 10.31
C ARG A 14 -17.87 -14.31 11.73
N PRO A 15 -16.75 -14.19 12.45
CA PRO A 15 -16.74 -13.58 13.78
C PRO A 15 -17.25 -12.14 13.80
N GLN A 16 -17.05 -11.38 12.72
CA GLN A 16 -17.50 -9.99 12.60
C GLN A 16 -19.03 -9.86 12.48
N GLN A 17 -19.74 -10.93 12.09
CA GLN A 17 -21.21 -10.95 12.04
C GLN A 17 -21.87 -10.78 13.41
N ARG A 18 -21.11 -10.92 14.49
CA ARG A 18 -21.59 -10.72 15.87
C ARG A 18 -21.48 -9.27 16.33
N ILE A 19 -20.83 -8.41 15.55
CA ILE A 19 -20.68 -6.99 15.85
C ILE A 19 -21.91 -6.29 15.27
N ASN A 20 -22.60 -5.53 16.11
CA ASN A 20 -23.71 -4.71 15.66
C ASN A 20 -23.15 -3.51 14.88
N GLU A 21 -23.55 -3.35 13.63
CA GLU A 21 -23.08 -2.25 12.77
C GLU A 21 -23.42 -0.87 13.34
N ALA A 22 -24.50 -0.76 14.12
CA ALA A 22 -24.87 0.49 14.78
C ALA A 22 -23.89 0.95 15.88
N ASP A 23 -23.04 0.03 16.37
CA ASP A 23 -22.01 0.33 17.38
C ASP A 23 -20.68 0.74 16.74
N LEU A 24 -20.58 0.69 15.41
CA LEU A 24 -19.37 1.07 14.69
C LEU A 24 -19.32 2.58 14.46
N PRO A 25 -18.12 3.19 14.50
CA PRO A 25 -17.97 4.60 14.22
C PRO A 25 -18.38 4.92 12.78
N SER A 26 -19.03 6.05 12.60
CA SER A 26 -19.36 6.60 11.29
C SER A 26 -18.10 6.96 10.48
N ALA A 27 -18.24 7.30 9.20
CA ALA A 27 -17.14 7.79 8.40
C ALA A 27 -16.54 9.09 8.97
N GLU A 28 -17.39 9.98 9.49
CA GLU A 28 -16.98 11.23 10.14
C GLU A 28 -16.23 10.96 11.45
N ASP A 29 -16.70 10.04 12.28
CA ASP A 29 -16.00 9.63 13.51
C ASP A 29 -14.61 9.03 13.18
N LYS A 30 -14.52 8.19 12.14
CA LYS A 30 -13.24 7.60 11.71
C LYS A 30 -12.26 8.66 11.26
N LEU A 31 -12.70 9.67 10.51
CA LEU A 31 -11.88 10.80 10.11
C LEU A 31 -11.42 11.61 11.34
N GLY A 32 -12.34 11.88 12.28
CA GLY A 32 -12.01 12.55 13.54
C GLY A 32 -11.01 11.78 14.40
N LEU A 33 -11.11 10.45 14.44
CA LEU A 33 -10.14 9.59 15.13
C LEU A 33 -8.76 9.62 14.47
N LEU A 34 -8.69 9.63 13.15
CA LEU A 34 -7.42 9.77 12.41
C LEU A 34 -6.78 11.14 12.70
N GLN A 35 -7.58 12.22 12.61
CA GLN A 35 -7.11 13.56 12.93
C GLN A 35 -6.56 13.64 14.37
N LEU A 36 -7.29 13.09 15.33
CA LEU A 36 -6.85 13.03 16.74
C LEU A 36 -5.54 12.24 16.88
N ALA A 37 -5.39 11.12 16.16
CA ALA A 37 -4.16 10.34 16.16
C ALA A 37 -2.97 11.16 15.62
N ILE A 38 -3.17 11.87 14.51
CA ILE A 38 -2.15 12.76 13.94
C ILE A 38 -1.74 13.82 14.95
N GLU A 39 -2.70 14.53 15.55
CA GLU A 39 -2.45 15.58 16.55
C GLU A 39 -1.67 15.04 17.77
N LYS A 40 -2.13 13.92 18.33
CA LYS A 40 -1.52 13.34 19.54
C LYS A 40 -0.14 12.78 19.30
N LEU A 41 0.06 12.06 18.19
CA LEU A 41 1.36 11.47 17.87
C LEU A 41 2.37 12.53 17.45
N SER A 42 1.95 13.54 16.68
CA SER A 42 2.82 14.68 16.35
C SER A 42 3.22 15.47 17.60
N ALA A 43 2.30 15.71 18.53
CA ALA A 43 2.62 16.34 19.81
C ALA A 43 3.58 15.49 20.69
N ALA A 44 3.59 14.17 20.49
CA ALA A 44 4.53 13.24 21.14
C ALA A 44 5.88 13.10 20.40
N GLY A 45 6.09 13.89 19.33
CA GLY A 45 7.35 13.92 18.59
C GLY A 45 7.46 12.92 17.44
N TYR A 46 6.35 12.30 17.04
CA TYR A 46 6.32 11.47 15.83
C TYR A 46 6.08 12.34 14.59
N GLN A 47 6.70 11.95 13.49
CA GLN A 47 6.43 12.47 12.15
C GLN A 47 5.35 11.63 11.49
N TYR A 48 4.35 12.27 10.90
CA TYR A 48 3.34 11.59 10.08
C TYR A 48 3.95 11.24 8.72
N ILE A 49 4.05 9.96 8.43
CA ILE A 49 4.65 9.45 7.18
C ILE A 49 3.62 9.44 6.05
N GLY A 50 2.40 9.05 6.36
CA GLY A 50 1.30 9.00 5.41
C GLY A 50 0.29 7.93 5.81
N MET A 51 -0.95 8.06 5.31
CA MET A 51 -2.09 7.17 5.59
C MET A 51 -2.27 6.93 7.10
N ASP A 52 -1.68 5.89 7.62
CA ASP A 52 -1.80 5.38 9.00
C ASP A 52 -0.44 5.18 9.68
N HIS A 53 0.66 5.61 9.05
CA HIS A 53 2.03 5.40 9.51
C HIS A 53 2.65 6.66 10.14
N PHE A 54 3.38 6.42 11.23
CA PHE A 54 4.13 7.43 11.97
C PHE A 54 5.51 6.89 12.31
N ALA A 55 6.54 7.72 12.23
CA ALA A 55 7.91 7.38 12.57
C ALA A 55 8.53 8.43 13.50
N LEU A 56 9.57 8.08 14.23
CA LEU A 56 10.37 9.06 14.96
C LEU A 56 11.32 9.79 13.99
N PRO A 57 11.70 11.04 14.24
CA PRO A 57 12.53 11.83 13.32
C PRO A 57 13.91 11.23 12.99
N GLY A 58 14.38 10.23 13.71
CA GLY A 58 15.63 9.52 13.39
C GLY A 58 15.45 8.23 12.60
N ASP A 59 14.21 7.82 12.38
CA ASP A 59 13.85 6.60 11.65
C ASP A 59 14.15 6.74 10.15
N ASP A 60 14.49 5.63 9.50
CA ASP A 60 14.83 5.64 8.08
C ASP A 60 13.64 6.02 7.18
N LEU A 61 12.40 5.72 7.60
CA LEU A 61 11.21 6.17 6.87
C LEU A 61 11.02 7.70 6.94
N ALA A 62 11.31 8.32 8.11
CA ALA A 62 11.23 9.76 8.25
C ALA A 62 12.28 10.46 7.37
N LYS A 63 13.51 9.97 7.38
CA LYS A 63 14.59 10.48 6.51
C LYS A 63 14.24 10.31 5.03
N ALA A 64 13.75 9.12 4.63
CA ALA A 64 13.37 8.88 3.24
C ALA A 64 12.24 9.78 2.77
N GLN A 65 11.29 10.15 3.65
CA GLN A 65 10.24 11.13 3.34
C GLN A 65 10.83 12.52 3.13
N GLU A 66 11.72 12.97 4.02
CA GLU A 66 12.38 14.28 3.91
C GLU A 66 13.28 14.40 2.66
N GLU A 67 13.90 13.30 2.27
CA GLU A 67 14.82 13.22 1.12
C GLU A 67 14.11 12.89 -0.21
N GLY A 68 12.81 12.63 -0.18
CA GLY A 68 12.00 12.36 -1.37
C GLY A 68 12.17 10.97 -1.98
N HIS A 69 12.65 9.98 -1.23
CA HIS A 69 12.78 8.59 -1.70
C HIS A 69 11.93 7.58 -0.93
N LEU A 70 10.94 8.06 -0.19
CA LEU A 70 9.96 7.17 0.41
C LEU A 70 9.23 6.38 -0.67
N HIS A 71 9.11 5.07 -0.47
CA HIS A 71 8.41 4.17 -1.38
C HIS A 71 7.35 3.38 -0.61
N ARG A 72 6.40 2.81 -1.34
CA ARG A 72 5.36 1.96 -0.77
C ARG A 72 5.16 0.70 -1.60
N ASN A 73 5.10 -0.45 -0.93
CA ASN A 73 4.79 -1.75 -1.52
C ASN A 73 3.67 -2.45 -0.74
N PHE A 74 3.42 -3.74 -0.99
CA PHE A 74 2.39 -4.52 -0.30
C PHE A 74 2.64 -4.72 1.20
N MET A 75 3.86 -4.49 1.69
CA MET A 75 4.19 -4.55 3.12
C MET A 75 3.99 -3.20 3.82
N GLY A 76 3.83 -2.11 3.07
CA GLY A 76 3.70 -0.76 3.57
C GLY A 76 4.80 0.17 3.07
N TYR A 77 5.09 1.24 3.83
CA TYR A 77 6.17 2.16 3.48
C TYR A 77 7.55 1.52 3.67
N THR A 78 8.46 1.83 2.76
CA THR A 78 9.82 1.27 2.71
C THR A 78 10.81 2.26 2.13
N THR A 79 12.09 2.05 2.39
CA THR A 79 13.21 2.76 1.76
C THR A 79 13.82 1.98 0.59
N HIS A 80 13.25 0.82 0.23
CA HIS A 80 13.76 -0.10 -0.78
C HIS A 80 12.92 -0.05 -2.07
N ALA A 81 12.98 1.09 -2.77
CA ALA A 81 12.22 1.31 -4.02
C ALA A 81 12.64 0.35 -5.14
N ASP A 82 13.95 0.10 -5.27
CA ASP A 82 14.55 -0.65 -6.38
C ASP A 82 14.69 -2.16 -6.10
N CYS A 83 13.99 -2.68 -5.09
CA CYS A 83 14.08 -4.08 -4.71
C CYS A 83 12.86 -4.87 -5.16
N ASP A 84 13.11 -6.04 -5.75
CA ASP A 84 12.08 -7.05 -5.91
C ASP A 84 11.55 -7.52 -4.55
N LEU A 85 10.25 -7.72 -4.44
CA LEU A 85 9.60 -8.24 -3.26
C LEU A 85 9.17 -9.69 -3.48
N ILE A 86 9.72 -10.62 -2.70
CA ILE A 86 9.32 -12.02 -2.71
C ILE A 86 8.49 -12.31 -1.45
N GLY A 87 7.20 -12.56 -1.65
CA GLY A 87 6.26 -12.88 -0.58
C GLY A 87 6.31 -14.37 -0.21
N LEU A 88 6.53 -14.66 1.07
CA LEU A 88 6.58 -16.02 1.60
C LEU A 88 5.31 -16.34 2.40
N GLY A 89 4.78 -17.55 2.22
CA GLY A 89 3.60 -18.04 2.93
C GLY A 89 2.28 -17.85 2.20
N VAL A 90 1.19 -18.24 2.86
CA VAL A 90 -0.18 -18.12 2.32
C VAL A 90 -0.56 -16.66 2.08
N SER A 91 -1.33 -16.42 1.03
CA SER A 91 -1.85 -15.11 0.59
C SER A 91 -0.81 -14.03 0.27
N SER A 92 0.48 -14.29 0.47
CA SER A 92 1.54 -13.31 0.24
C SER A 92 1.61 -12.89 -1.23
N ILE A 93 1.99 -11.64 -1.44
CA ILE A 93 2.11 -11.03 -2.77
C ILE A 93 3.58 -10.76 -3.03
N SER A 94 4.04 -11.17 -4.22
CA SER A 94 5.37 -10.86 -4.75
C SER A 94 5.25 -9.82 -5.87
N HIS A 95 6.29 -9.00 -6.00
CA HIS A 95 6.47 -8.07 -7.10
C HIS A 95 7.91 -8.23 -7.60
N VAL A 96 8.08 -8.77 -8.80
CA VAL A 96 9.39 -9.05 -9.40
C VAL A 96 9.40 -8.48 -10.82
N GLY A 97 10.26 -7.50 -11.07
CA GLY A 97 10.19 -6.71 -12.29
C GLY A 97 8.80 -6.12 -12.50
N ASP A 98 8.22 -6.32 -13.68
CA ASP A 98 6.87 -5.83 -14.01
C ASP A 98 5.76 -6.85 -13.69
N THR A 99 6.00 -7.81 -12.80
CA THR A 99 5.05 -8.89 -12.54
C THR A 99 4.68 -8.96 -11.06
N TYR A 100 3.36 -8.91 -10.80
CA TYR A 100 2.79 -9.29 -9.51
C TYR A 100 2.36 -10.75 -9.52
N SER A 101 2.61 -11.45 -8.41
CA SER A 101 2.07 -12.79 -8.17
C SER A 101 1.56 -12.93 -6.74
N GLN A 102 0.57 -13.77 -6.54
CA GLN A 102 -0.01 -14.04 -5.22
C GLN A 102 -0.11 -15.53 -4.95
N ASN A 103 0.26 -15.92 -3.74
CA ASN A 103 0.11 -17.28 -3.24
C ASN A 103 -1.36 -17.59 -2.88
N PRO A 104 -1.76 -18.88 -2.79
CA PRO A 104 -3.09 -19.28 -2.34
C PRO A 104 -3.45 -18.69 -0.98
N ARG A 105 -4.75 -18.41 -0.76
CA ARG A 105 -5.26 -17.88 0.49
C ARG A 105 -5.51 -18.93 1.56
N ASP A 106 -5.50 -20.19 1.17
CA ASP A 106 -5.72 -21.33 2.06
C ASP A 106 -4.41 -22.13 2.25
N LEU A 107 -4.19 -22.59 3.47
CA LEU A 107 -2.99 -23.31 3.85
C LEU A 107 -2.85 -24.66 3.11
N PRO A 108 -3.92 -25.50 2.95
CA PRO A 108 -3.80 -26.77 2.24
C PRO A 108 -3.30 -26.62 0.80
N SER A 109 -3.83 -25.67 0.03
CA SER A 109 -3.38 -25.44 -1.36
C SER A 109 -1.93 -24.97 -1.41
N TRP A 110 -1.51 -24.15 -0.44
CA TRP A 110 -0.13 -23.70 -0.32
C TRP A 110 0.82 -24.84 0.01
N GLU A 111 0.49 -25.67 1.02
CA GLU A 111 1.28 -26.85 1.44
C GLU A 111 1.45 -27.86 0.31
N ILE A 112 0.37 -28.21 -0.39
CA ILE A 112 0.41 -29.13 -1.55
C ILE A 112 1.40 -28.65 -2.62
N ALA A 113 1.47 -27.35 -2.89
CA ALA A 113 2.40 -26.83 -3.89
C ALA A 113 3.85 -26.92 -3.39
N ILE A 114 4.11 -26.57 -2.13
CA ILE A 114 5.43 -26.63 -1.52
C ILE A 114 5.94 -28.07 -1.44
N ASP A 115 5.10 -29.02 -0.96
CA ASP A 115 5.46 -30.43 -0.85
C ASP A 115 5.75 -31.05 -2.22
N ALA A 116 5.12 -30.53 -3.28
CA ALA A 116 5.40 -30.92 -4.66
C ALA A 116 6.62 -30.22 -5.27
N GLY A 117 7.37 -29.41 -4.51
CA GLY A 117 8.54 -28.64 -4.97
C GLY A 117 8.20 -27.55 -6.01
N ARG A 118 6.98 -27.02 -5.98
CA ARG A 118 6.52 -25.99 -6.91
C ARG A 118 6.32 -24.66 -6.19
N LEU A 119 6.50 -23.54 -6.92
CA LEU A 119 6.09 -22.22 -6.41
C LEU A 119 4.56 -22.22 -6.20
N PRO A 120 4.08 -21.79 -5.03
CA PRO A 120 2.66 -21.81 -4.69
C PRO A 120 1.93 -20.60 -5.28
N THR A 121 2.11 -20.34 -6.56
CA THR A 121 1.45 -19.22 -7.22
C THR A 121 0.02 -19.57 -7.59
N TRP A 122 -0.93 -18.80 -7.08
CA TRP A 122 -2.36 -18.94 -7.40
C TRP A 122 -2.77 -18.05 -8.57
N ARG A 123 -2.31 -16.81 -8.60
CA ARG A 123 -2.60 -15.84 -9.66
C ARG A 123 -1.44 -14.85 -9.79
N GLY A 124 -1.41 -14.16 -10.91
CA GLY A 124 -0.48 -13.08 -11.17
C GLY A 124 -0.94 -12.24 -12.35
N MET A 125 -0.26 -11.13 -12.55
CA MET A 125 -0.41 -10.26 -13.71
C MET A 125 0.93 -9.64 -14.07
N THR A 126 1.16 -9.46 -15.34
CA THR A 126 2.27 -8.63 -15.83
C THR A 126 1.70 -7.24 -16.14
N LEU A 127 2.38 -6.22 -15.66
CA LEU A 127 2.00 -4.83 -15.87
C LEU A 127 2.25 -4.43 -17.32
N ASP A 128 1.33 -3.72 -17.91
CA ASP A 128 1.56 -3.02 -19.17
C ASP A 128 2.05 -1.57 -18.95
N ALA A 129 2.22 -0.81 -20.01
CA ALA A 129 2.73 0.56 -19.93
C ALA A 129 1.79 1.50 -19.17
N ASP A 130 0.46 1.32 -19.28
CA ASP A 130 -0.53 2.10 -18.54
C ASP A 130 -0.48 1.76 -17.03
N ASP A 131 -0.38 0.48 -16.69
CA ASP A 131 -0.25 0.03 -15.32
C ASP A 131 1.00 0.63 -14.65
N ILE A 132 2.14 0.63 -15.35
CA ILE A 132 3.43 1.16 -14.86
C ILE A 132 3.34 2.69 -14.66
N LEU A 133 2.77 3.42 -15.61
CA LEU A 133 2.53 4.85 -15.50
C LEU A 133 1.63 5.18 -14.30
N ARG A 134 0.50 4.47 -14.16
CA ARG A 134 -0.43 4.68 -13.04
C ARG A 134 0.21 4.30 -11.70
N ALA A 135 1.04 3.27 -11.67
CA ALA A 135 1.78 2.91 -10.46
C ALA A 135 2.76 4.01 -10.04
N ASP A 136 3.49 4.62 -10.97
CA ASP A 136 4.38 5.76 -10.70
C ASP A 136 3.61 6.98 -10.16
N LEU A 137 2.51 7.34 -10.82
CA LEU A 137 1.61 8.41 -10.36
C LEU A 137 1.10 8.16 -8.92
N ILE A 138 0.61 6.94 -8.65
CA ILE A 138 0.11 6.54 -7.33
C ILE A 138 1.22 6.59 -6.29
N GLN A 139 2.43 6.14 -6.62
CA GLN A 139 3.57 6.21 -5.70
C GLN A 139 3.90 7.65 -5.30
N GLN A 140 3.95 8.57 -6.25
CA GLN A 140 4.19 9.98 -5.96
C GLN A 140 3.11 10.56 -5.03
N LEU A 141 1.84 10.35 -5.35
CA LEU A 141 0.72 10.81 -4.50
C LEU A 141 0.75 10.19 -3.10
N MET A 142 0.97 8.89 -3.00
CA MET A 142 0.91 8.17 -1.72
C MET A 142 2.12 8.41 -0.83
N CYS A 143 3.29 8.68 -1.41
CA CYS A 143 4.53 8.83 -0.67
C CYS A 143 4.92 10.30 -0.43
N HIS A 144 4.54 11.19 -1.34
CA HIS A 144 4.98 12.59 -1.30
C HIS A 144 3.82 13.61 -1.23
N GLY A 145 2.59 13.19 -1.57
CA GLY A 145 1.41 14.07 -1.57
C GLY A 145 1.38 15.07 -2.75
N GLU A 146 2.31 14.95 -3.67
CA GLU A 146 2.44 15.78 -4.87
C GLU A 146 2.94 14.96 -6.05
N VAL A 147 2.73 15.45 -7.26
CA VAL A 147 3.14 14.81 -8.51
C VAL A 147 3.96 15.79 -9.34
N ASP A 148 5.15 15.37 -9.76
CA ASP A 148 5.93 16.08 -10.76
C ASP A 148 5.50 15.64 -12.17
N PHE A 149 4.56 16.41 -12.76
CA PHE A 149 4.02 16.11 -14.09
C PHE A 149 5.13 16.11 -15.16
N ALA A 150 6.06 17.05 -15.11
CA ALA A 150 7.12 17.13 -16.11
C ALA A 150 8.05 15.91 -16.07
N ALA A 151 8.40 15.45 -14.88
CA ALA A 151 9.19 14.22 -14.72
C ALA A 151 8.42 12.97 -15.18
N LEU A 152 7.10 12.91 -14.92
CA LEU A 152 6.23 11.82 -15.32
C LEU A 152 6.07 11.78 -16.85
N GLU A 153 5.81 12.93 -17.48
CA GLU A 153 5.71 13.09 -18.93
C GLU A 153 6.99 12.64 -19.64
N GLN A 154 8.13 13.09 -19.13
CA GLN A 154 9.43 12.71 -19.67
C GLN A 154 9.72 11.22 -19.55
N ARG A 155 9.37 10.60 -18.39
CA ARG A 155 9.65 9.18 -18.11
C ARG A 155 8.79 8.24 -18.96
N HIS A 156 7.51 8.61 -19.15
CA HIS A 156 6.52 7.76 -19.80
C HIS A 156 6.18 8.19 -21.22
N GLU A 157 6.82 9.26 -21.74
CA GLU A 157 6.62 9.77 -23.10
C GLU A 157 5.15 10.12 -23.41
N ILE A 158 4.48 10.80 -22.46
CA ILE A 158 3.07 11.21 -22.56
C ILE A 158 2.94 12.73 -22.39
N GLU A 159 1.76 13.25 -22.73
CA GLU A 159 1.25 14.56 -22.30
C GLU A 159 0.21 14.33 -21.20
N PHE A 160 0.49 14.76 -19.96
CA PHE A 160 -0.27 14.37 -18.77
C PHE A 160 -1.76 14.74 -18.86
N GLU A 161 -2.07 15.99 -19.24
CA GLU A 161 -3.46 16.47 -19.34
C GLU A 161 -4.25 15.72 -20.43
N ASP A 162 -3.58 15.33 -21.52
CA ASP A 162 -4.22 14.58 -22.58
C ASP A 162 -4.46 13.12 -22.19
N TYR A 163 -3.50 12.52 -21.52
CA TYR A 163 -3.57 11.11 -21.12
C TYR A 163 -4.61 10.87 -20.03
N PHE A 164 -4.67 11.74 -19.02
CA PHE A 164 -5.59 11.64 -17.89
C PHE A 164 -6.85 12.52 -18.01
N ARG A 165 -7.17 12.98 -19.22
CA ARG A 165 -8.29 13.90 -19.46
C ARG A 165 -9.62 13.42 -18.87
N ASP A 166 -9.89 12.12 -18.95
CA ASP A 166 -11.13 11.52 -18.45
C ASP A 166 -11.09 11.23 -16.95
N ASP A 167 -9.92 11.29 -16.34
CA ASP A 167 -9.69 11.07 -14.90
C ASP A 167 -9.66 12.38 -14.10
N LEU A 168 -9.45 13.53 -14.78
CA LEU A 168 -9.39 14.88 -14.21
C LEU A 168 -10.77 15.55 -14.25
#